data_48f452428338b5339cd82441caa8f799
#
_entry.id   48f452428338b5339cd82441caa8f799
#
_cell.length_a   1.000
_cell.length_b   1.000
_cell.length_c   1.000
_cell.angle_alpha   90.00
_cell.angle_beta   90.00
_cell.angle_gamma   90.00
#
_symmetry.space_group_name_H-M   'P 1'
#
loop_
_entity.id
_entity.type
_entity.pdbx_description
1 polymer ?
#
loop_
_entity_poly.entity_id
_entity_poly.type
_entity_poly.pdbx_seq_one_letter_code
_entity_poly.pdbx_strand_id
1 'polypeptide(L)'
;ITLHIEESWATEIIPERFTINPLKVEEEIQIGKYRILPLASNHKGDYKQEIPLHYLFFNGKVSWLYGTDGCWLLNRTWQILKEHTFDCWIVDCTIGDEHEGDFRIFEHNSLPMIRIMAKTFYKQGILKDNAWIVLTHLAKTLHPGQDQLETKLDFPFKVAYDGYIHII
;
A
#
# COMPACT_ATOMS: atom_id res chain seq x y z
N ILE A 1 -13.33 13.39 -10.79
CA ILE A 1 -11.89 13.38 -11.14
C ILE A 1 -11.52 14.68 -11.83
N THR A 2 -12.30 15.15 -12.81
CA THR A 2 -12.05 16.42 -13.49
C THR A 2 -12.06 17.58 -12.50
N LEU A 3 -13.03 17.63 -11.60
CA LEU A 3 -13.11 18.62 -10.52
C LEU A 3 -11.88 18.60 -9.61
N HIS A 4 -11.42 17.42 -9.21
CA HIS A 4 -10.22 17.29 -8.38
C HIS A 4 -8.98 17.85 -9.05
N ILE A 5 -8.83 17.64 -10.35
CA ILE A 5 -7.71 18.19 -11.12
C ILE A 5 -7.82 19.71 -11.24
N GLU A 6 -9.01 20.23 -11.45
CA GLU A 6 -9.27 21.68 -11.53
C GLU A 6 -8.97 22.42 -10.23
N GLU A 7 -9.05 21.73 -9.09
CA GLU A 7 -8.76 22.28 -7.76
C GLU A 7 -7.31 22.05 -7.31
N SER A 8 -6.53 21.25 -8.04
CA SER A 8 -5.13 20.96 -7.68
C SER A 8 -4.16 22.03 -8.20
N TRP A 9 -3.01 22.15 -7.55
CA TRP A 9 -1.90 23.02 -8.00
C TRP A 9 -1.40 22.68 -9.40
N ALA A 10 -1.71 21.53 -9.92
CA ALA A 10 -1.33 21.04 -11.23
C ALA A 10 -2.33 21.40 -12.34
N THR A 11 -3.45 22.06 -12.05
CA THR A 11 -4.52 22.39 -13.01
C THR A 11 -4.04 23.14 -14.25
N GLU A 12 -3.07 24.02 -14.11
CA GLU A 12 -2.53 24.80 -15.22
C GLU A 12 -1.61 24.01 -16.15
N ILE A 13 -1.11 22.85 -15.68
CA ILE A 13 -0.05 22.08 -16.35
C ILE A 13 -0.58 20.79 -16.96
N ILE A 14 -1.61 20.18 -16.35
CA ILE A 14 -2.10 18.83 -16.67
C ILE A 14 -2.87 18.73 -17.99
N PRO A 15 -3.81 19.63 -18.35
CA PRO A 15 -4.72 19.41 -19.48
C PRO A 15 -4.03 19.20 -20.82
N GLU A 16 -2.86 19.79 -21.02
CA GLU A 16 -2.16 19.72 -22.31
C GLU A 16 -1.15 18.57 -22.41
N ARG A 17 -0.75 17.98 -21.29
CA ARG A 17 0.36 17.00 -21.23
C ARG A 17 -0.04 15.60 -20.81
N PHE A 18 -1.20 15.42 -20.18
CA PHE A 18 -1.62 14.14 -19.61
C PHE A 18 -3.03 13.76 -20.02
N THR A 19 -3.20 12.49 -20.33
CA THR A 19 -4.52 11.87 -20.44
C THR A 19 -4.87 11.24 -19.11
N ILE A 20 -5.97 11.67 -18.50
CA ILE A 20 -6.44 11.15 -17.24
C ILE A 20 -7.40 10.00 -17.50
N ASN A 21 -7.05 8.85 -16.95
CA ASN A 21 -7.87 7.66 -17.02
C ASN A 21 -8.37 7.34 -15.61
N PRO A 22 -9.63 7.69 -15.26
CA PRO A 22 -10.19 7.42 -13.96
C PRO A 22 -10.28 5.92 -13.72
N LEU A 23 -9.84 5.49 -12.55
CA LEU A 23 -9.97 4.11 -12.10
C LEU A 23 -11.28 3.92 -11.35
N LYS A 24 -11.85 2.73 -11.47
CA LYS A 24 -12.95 2.31 -10.62
C LYS A 24 -12.49 1.20 -9.69
N VAL A 25 -12.95 1.28 -8.45
CA VAL A 25 -12.67 0.25 -7.44
C VAL A 25 -13.18 -1.10 -7.95
N GLU A 26 -12.35 -2.14 -7.81
CA GLU A 26 -12.66 -3.53 -8.18
C GLU A 26 -12.82 -3.79 -9.70
N GLU A 27 -12.58 -2.79 -10.55
CA GLU A 27 -12.48 -3.01 -12.01
C GLU A 27 -11.01 -3.20 -12.40
N GLU A 28 -10.67 -4.42 -12.83
CA GLU A 28 -9.31 -4.73 -13.31
C GLU A 28 -9.00 -3.96 -14.59
N ILE A 29 -7.80 -3.38 -14.65
CA ILE A 29 -7.28 -2.70 -15.84
C ILE A 29 -5.99 -3.34 -16.31
N GLN A 30 -5.70 -3.16 -17.62
CA GLN A 30 -4.46 -3.59 -18.26
C GLN A 30 -3.61 -2.38 -18.61
N ILE A 31 -2.37 -2.33 -18.11
CA ILE A 31 -1.37 -1.32 -18.49
C ILE A 31 -0.10 -2.06 -18.95
N GLY A 32 0.14 -2.06 -20.26
CA GLY A 32 1.23 -2.85 -20.83
C GLY A 32 1.11 -4.33 -20.48
N LYS A 33 2.13 -4.88 -19.81
CA LYS A 33 2.14 -6.28 -19.35
C LYS A 33 1.50 -6.51 -17.97
N TYR A 34 1.07 -5.44 -17.32
CA TYR A 34 0.53 -5.52 -15.96
C TYR A 34 -0.98 -5.51 -15.97
N ARG A 35 -1.60 -6.45 -15.26
CA ARG A 35 -2.97 -6.36 -14.82
C ARG A 35 -2.97 -5.74 -13.43
N ILE A 36 -3.87 -4.81 -13.19
CA ILE A 36 -3.93 -4.03 -11.95
C ILE A 36 -5.38 -4.04 -11.45
N LEU A 37 -5.56 -4.49 -10.23
CA LEU A 37 -6.86 -4.46 -9.55
C LEU A 37 -6.82 -3.37 -8.47
N PRO A 38 -7.54 -2.25 -8.69
CA PRO A 38 -7.69 -1.20 -7.69
C PRO A 38 -8.63 -1.66 -6.56
N LEU A 39 -8.20 -1.50 -5.33
CA LEU A 39 -8.95 -1.88 -4.12
C LEU A 39 -9.11 -0.66 -3.21
N ALA A 40 -10.25 -0.51 -2.58
CA ALA A 40 -10.44 0.60 -1.65
C ALA A 40 -9.51 0.50 -0.45
N SER A 41 -8.83 1.60 -0.13
CA SER A 41 -7.99 1.77 1.05
C SER A 41 -8.80 2.35 2.21
N ASN A 42 -8.38 2.04 3.43
CA ASN A 42 -8.88 2.68 4.64
C ASN A 42 -8.01 3.90 4.98
N HIS A 43 -8.14 4.93 4.19
CA HIS A 43 -7.46 6.21 4.36
C HIS A 43 -8.44 7.35 4.09
N LYS A 44 -8.15 8.53 4.58
CA LYS A 44 -8.93 9.74 4.28
C LYS A 44 -8.56 10.25 2.89
N GLY A 45 -9.56 10.51 2.05
CA GLY A 45 -9.39 11.32 0.84
C GLY A 45 -9.43 12.81 1.16
N ASP A 46 -8.79 13.62 0.34
CA ASP A 46 -8.83 15.08 0.47
C ASP A 46 -10.22 15.64 0.16
N TYR A 47 -10.93 14.97 -0.72
CA TYR A 47 -12.31 15.32 -1.12
C TYR A 47 -13.29 14.22 -0.75
N LYS A 48 -14.52 14.63 -0.42
CA LYS A 48 -15.58 13.72 0.05
C LYS A 48 -15.90 12.56 -0.91
N GLN A 49 -15.71 12.75 -2.20
CA GLN A 49 -15.97 11.76 -3.25
C GLN A 49 -14.74 10.91 -3.62
N GLU A 50 -13.57 11.22 -3.08
CA GLU A 50 -12.37 10.42 -3.30
C GLU A 50 -12.43 9.09 -2.56
N ILE A 51 -11.97 8.07 -3.25
CA ILE A 51 -11.75 6.75 -2.66
C ILE A 51 -10.26 6.45 -2.80
N PRO A 52 -9.48 6.53 -1.72
CA PRO A 52 -8.09 6.13 -1.72
C PRO A 52 -7.94 4.67 -2.13
N LEU A 53 -6.89 4.34 -2.87
CA LEU A 53 -6.75 3.03 -3.50
C LEU A 53 -5.45 2.34 -3.10
N HIS A 54 -5.56 1.06 -2.80
CA HIS A 54 -4.50 0.08 -2.89
C HIS A 54 -4.54 -0.61 -4.26
N TYR A 55 -3.44 -1.21 -4.67
CA TYR A 55 -3.34 -1.82 -5.99
C TYR A 55 -2.75 -3.22 -5.90
N LEU A 56 -3.46 -4.21 -6.43
CA LEU A 56 -2.92 -5.55 -6.62
C LEU A 56 -2.46 -5.70 -8.07
N PHE A 57 -1.16 -5.91 -8.25
CA PHE A 57 -0.50 -6.03 -9.54
C PHE A 57 -0.20 -7.48 -9.89
N PHE A 58 -0.31 -7.78 -11.19
CA PHE A 58 0.07 -9.05 -11.79
C PHE A 58 0.85 -8.80 -13.09
N ASN A 59 1.99 -9.48 -13.28
CA ASN A 59 2.77 -9.39 -14.53
C ASN A 59 2.84 -10.71 -15.31
N GLY A 60 2.01 -11.70 -14.94
CA GLY A 60 1.99 -13.04 -15.53
C GLY A 60 2.91 -14.04 -14.84
N LYS A 61 3.85 -13.61 -13.99
CA LYS A 61 4.77 -14.46 -13.23
C LYS A 61 4.69 -14.23 -11.73
N VAL A 62 4.68 -12.97 -11.35
CA VAL A 62 4.62 -12.53 -9.94
C VAL A 62 3.49 -11.54 -9.75
N SER A 63 3.02 -11.46 -8.52
CA SER A 63 1.99 -10.53 -8.10
C SER A 63 2.42 -9.81 -6.82
N TRP A 64 2.00 -8.57 -6.63
CA TRP A 64 2.28 -7.83 -5.42
C TRP A 64 1.14 -6.88 -5.07
N LEU A 65 0.93 -6.72 -3.77
CA LEU A 65 0.02 -5.71 -3.23
C LEU A 65 0.80 -4.44 -2.92
N TYR A 66 0.40 -3.32 -3.50
CA TYR A 66 0.88 -1.98 -3.17
C TYR A 66 -0.18 -1.28 -2.33
N GLY A 67 0.09 -1.15 -1.04
CA GLY A 67 -0.86 -0.66 -0.05
C GLY A 67 -0.27 0.45 0.81
N THR A 68 0.12 1.56 0.19
CA THR A 68 0.51 2.79 0.89
C THR A 68 -0.72 3.64 1.20
N ASP A 69 -0.58 4.54 2.16
CA ASP A 69 -1.67 5.39 2.65
C ASP A 69 -2.91 4.58 3.03
N GLY A 70 -2.79 3.89 4.15
CA GLY A 70 -3.90 3.10 4.67
C GLY A 70 -3.56 2.37 5.96
N CYS A 71 -4.58 2.15 6.76
CA CYS A 71 -4.50 1.31 7.95
C CYS A 71 -5.22 -0.03 7.71
N TRP A 72 -5.80 -0.64 8.75
CA TRP A 72 -6.52 -1.89 8.62
C TRP A 72 -7.31 -2.00 7.33
N LEU A 73 -7.24 -3.15 6.66
CA LEU A 73 -7.98 -3.38 5.42
C LEU A 73 -9.49 -3.26 5.66
N LEU A 74 -10.15 -2.58 4.74
CA LEU A 74 -11.61 -2.61 4.68
C LEU A 74 -12.09 -4.06 4.49
N ASN A 75 -13.22 -4.40 5.10
CA ASN A 75 -13.75 -5.76 5.00
C ASN A 75 -13.94 -6.20 3.54
N ARG A 76 -14.41 -5.32 2.67
CA ARG A 76 -14.57 -5.65 1.23
C ARG A 76 -13.23 -5.93 0.56
N THR A 77 -12.22 -5.11 0.79
CA THR A 77 -10.85 -5.32 0.29
C THR A 77 -10.28 -6.65 0.79
N TRP A 78 -10.46 -6.95 2.07
CA TRP A 78 -10.09 -8.23 2.65
C TRP A 78 -10.76 -9.42 1.97
N GLN A 79 -12.08 -9.36 1.70
CA GLN A 79 -12.80 -10.44 1.01
C GLN A 79 -12.23 -10.72 -0.39
N ILE A 80 -11.82 -9.67 -1.11
CA ILE A 80 -11.19 -9.82 -2.43
C ILE A 80 -9.79 -10.41 -2.30
N LEU A 81 -8.95 -9.88 -1.41
CA LEU A 81 -7.58 -10.36 -1.23
C LEU A 81 -7.49 -11.84 -0.89
N LYS A 82 -8.48 -12.42 -0.19
CA LYS A 82 -8.53 -13.86 0.10
C LYS A 82 -8.60 -14.76 -1.15
N GLU A 83 -9.06 -14.23 -2.27
CA GLU A 83 -9.15 -14.96 -3.52
C GLU A 83 -7.83 -14.90 -4.32
N HIS A 84 -6.81 -14.24 -3.78
CA HIS A 84 -5.53 -14.02 -4.44
C HIS A 84 -4.37 -14.51 -3.57
N THR A 85 -3.25 -14.83 -4.24
CA THR A 85 -1.97 -15.09 -3.58
C THR A 85 -0.92 -14.20 -4.21
N PHE A 86 -0.07 -13.55 -3.41
CA PHE A 86 0.95 -12.65 -3.92
C PHE A 86 2.35 -12.87 -3.32
N ASP A 87 3.35 -12.43 -4.08
CA ASP A 87 4.77 -12.65 -3.82
C ASP A 87 5.41 -11.55 -2.96
N CYS A 88 4.76 -10.37 -2.91
CA CYS A 88 5.26 -9.24 -2.15
C CYS A 88 4.11 -8.35 -1.68
N TRP A 89 4.26 -7.79 -0.49
CA TRP A 89 3.37 -6.77 0.05
C TRP A 89 4.17 -5.52 0.38
N ILE A 90 3.94 -4.44 -0.40
CA ILE A 90 4.47 -3.11 -0.13
C ILE A 90 3.42 -2.38 0.69
N VAL A 91 3.75 -1.99 1.91
CA VAL A 91 2.76 -1.54 2.89
C VAL A 91 3.18 -0.27 3.61
N ASP A 92 2.18 0.60 3.85
CA ASP A 92 2.31 1.72 4.77
C ASP A 92 2.74 1.24 6.16
N CYS A 93 3.80 1.81 6.67
CA CYS A 93 4.31 1.60 8.02
C CYS A 93 4.68 2.94 8.66
N THR A 94 3.74 3.88 8.64
CA THR A 94 3.96 5.24 9.16
C THR A 94 4.34 5.21 10.64
N ILE A 95 3.73 4.30 11.41
CA ILE A 95 3.86 4.23 12.86
C ILE A 95 4.76 3.06 13.25
N GLY A 96 5.81 3.35 14.03
CA GLY A 96 6.72 2.35 14.56
C GLY A 96 6.16 1.59 15.76
N ASP A 97 6.97 0.65 16.27
CA ASP A 97 6.71 0.01 17.57
C ASP A 97 6.67 1.06 18.69
N GLU A 98 5.83 0.84 19.69
CA GLU A 98 5.69 1.70 20.89
C GLU A 98 5.02 3.08 20.63
N HIS A 99 4.48 3.28 19.43
CA HIS A 99 3.81 4.53 19.04
C HIS A 99 2.33 4.34 18.65
N GLU A 100 1.70 3.24 19.02
CA GLU A 100 0.30 2.90 18.66
C GLU A 100 -0.74 3.86 19.26
N GLY A 101 -0.33 4.73 20.19
CA GLY A 101 -1.15 5.81 20.69
C GLY A 101 -1.17 7.06 19.82
N ASP A 102 -0.42 7.10 18.72
CA ASP A 102 -0.43 8.21 17.77
C ASP A 102 -1.77 8.30 17.05
N PHE A 103 -2.29 9.52 16.87
CA PHE A 103 -3.60 9.74 16.25
C PHE A 103 -3.68 9.25 14.79
N ARG A 104 -2.55 9.15 14.10
CA ARG A 104 -2.46 8.66 12.71
C ARG A 104 -2.83 7.19 12.55
N ILE A 105 -2.98 6.43 13.65
CA ILE A 105 -3.37 5.01 13.63
C ILE A 105 -4.74 4.75 12.97
N PHE A 106 -5.56 5.77 12.81
CA PHE A 106 -6.84 5.66 12.12
C PHE A 106 -6.74 5.78 10.59
N GLU A 107 -5.58 6.22 10.09
CA GLU A 107 -5.33 6.45 8.67
C GLU A 107 -4.11 5.69 8.15
N HIS A 108 -3.19 5.27 9.06
CA HIS A 108 -1.93 4.61 8.73
C HIS A 108 -1.69 3.38 9.59
N ASN A 109 -0.91 2.43 9.07
CA ASN A 109 -0.53 1.25 9.83
C ASN A 109 0.60 1.53 10.82
N SER A 110 0.53 0.85 11.96
CA SER A 110 1.69 0.63 12.83
C SER A 110 2.39 -0.70 12.50
N LEU A 111 3.66 -0.82 12.84
CA LEU A 111 4.40 -2.06 12.66
C LEU A 111 3.75 -3.27 13.36
N PRO A 112 3.22 -3.17 14.60
CA PRO A 112 2.42 -4.23 15.22
C PRO A 112 1.17 -4.63 14.43
N MET A 113 0.44 -3.66 13.85
CA MET A 113 -0.73 -3.95 13.00
C MET A 113 -0.32 -4.77 11.78
N ILE A 114 0.76 -4.38 11.11
CA ILE A 114 1.30 -5.10 9.93
C ILE A 114 1.68 -6.53 10.33
N ARG A 115 2.35 -6.74 11.46
CA ARG A 115 2.70 -8.07 11.95
C ARG A 115 1.46 -8.97 12.16
N ILE A 116 0.37 -8.41 12.69
CA ILE A 116 -0.89 -9.15 12.87
C ILE A 116 -1.50 -9.53 11.52
N MET A 117 -1.59 -8.59 10.60
CA MET A 117 -2.11 -8.84 9.25
C MET A 117 -1.23 -9.83 8.48
N ALA A 118 0.10 -9.68 8.52
CA ALA A 118 1.05 -10.59 7.88
C ALA A 118 0.88 -12.03 8.36
N LYS A 119 0.80 -12.24 9.67
CA LYS A 119 0.54 -13.56 10.26
C LYS A 119 -0.74 -14.19 9.72
N THR A 120 -1.78 -13.38 9.54
CA THR A 120 -3.05 -13.84 8.98
C THR A 120 -2.91 -14.16 7.50
N PHE A 121 -2.21 -13.31 6.74
CA PHE A 121 -1.99 -13.50 5.30
C PHE A 121 -1.23 -14.80 5.00
N TYR A 122 -0.15 -15.07 5.72
CA TYR A 122 0.58 -16.34 5.60
C TYR A 122 -0.30 -17.53 5.97
N LYS A 123 -1.02 -17.45 7.10
CA LYS A 123 -1.91 -18.55 7.55
C LYS A 123 -3.03 -18.86 6.54
N GLN A 124 -3.50 -17.86 5.80
CA GLN A 124 -4.56 -18.02 4.81
C GLN A 124 -4.03 -18.28 3.38
N GLY A 125 -2.70 -18.33 3.18
CA GLY A 125 -2.09 -18.53 1.87
C GLY A 125 -2.23 -17.33 0.93
N ILE A 126 -2.50 -16.13 1.47
CA ILE A 126 -2.58 -14.88 0.71
C ILE A 126 -1.18 -14.36 0.37
N LEU A 127 -0.25 -14.43 1.32
CA LEU A 127 1.18 -14.30 1.07
C LEU A 127 1.80 -15.68 0.87
N LYS A 128 2.64 -15.84 -0.17
CA LYS A 128 3.45 -17.06 -0.34
C LYS A 128 4.47 -17.19 0.78
N ASP A 129 4.90 -18.41 1.10
CA ASP A 129 5.84 -18.67 2.21
C ASP A 129 7.17 -17.90 2.10
N ASN A 130 7.60 -17.60 0.88
CA ASN A 130 8.82 -16.84 0.60
C ASN A 130 8.54 -15.36 0.24
N ALA A 131 7.32 -14.88 0.42
CA ALA A 131 6.96 -13.50 0.11
C ALA A 131 7.65 -12.50 1.04
N TRP A 132 7.96 -11.32 0.51
CA TRP A 132 8.50 -10.21 1.27
C TRP A 132 7.44 -9.18 1.63
N ILE A 133 7.63 -8.55 2.79
CA ILE A 133 6.85 -7.40 3.23
C ILE A 133 7.78 -6.20 3.26
N VAL A 134 7.54 -5.27 2.35
CA VAL A 134 8.35 -4.06 2.19
C VAL A 134 7.66 -2.91 2.88
N LEU A 135 8.25 -2.45 3.98
CA LEU A 135 7.75 -1.33 4.79
C LEU A 135 8.15 -0.02 4.13
N THR A 136 7.19 0.84 3.88
CA THR A 136 7.39 2.17 3.30
C THR A 136 6.57 3.23 4.04
N HIS A 137 6.62 4.49 3.61
CA HIS A 137 5.86 5.59 4.23
C HIS A 137 6.19 5.82 5.71
N LEU A 138 7.46 5.62 6.10
CA LEU A 138 7.88 5.70 7.51
C LEU A 138 7.97 7.14 7.99
N ALA A 139 7.27 7.47 9.08
CA ALA A 139 7.38 8.78 9.71
C ALA A 139 8.68 8.88 10.53
N LYS A 140 9.56 9.82 10.17
CA LYS A 140 10.86 10.02 10.84
C LYS A 140 10.78 10.22 12.38
N THR A 141 9.64 10.71 12.84
CA THR A 141 9.40 10.97 14.29
C THR A 141 8.87 9.77 15.05
N LEU A 142 8.48 8.69 14.35
CA LEU A 142 7.84 7.51 14.94
C LEU A 142 8.64 6.23 14.70
N HIS A 143 9.82 6.35 14.09
CA HIS A 143 10.72 5.24 13.86
C HIS A 143 12.14 5.59 14.35
N PRO A 144 12.93 4.60 14.77
CA PRO A 144 14.37 4.78 14.91
C PRO A 144 15.00 5.05 13.55
N GLY A 145 16.27 5.43 13.52
CA GLY A 145 17.03 5.54 12.27
C GLY A 145 16.99 4.23 11.47
N GLN A 146 17.07 4.32 10.13
CA GLN A 146 16.92 3.18 9.23
C GLN A 146 17.78 1.99 9.61
N ASP A 147 19.09 2.20 9.84
CA ASP A 147 20.02 1.13 10.22
C ASP A 147 19.59 0.40 11.49
N GLN A 148 19.06 1.15 12.46
CA GLN A 148 18.54 0.57 13.70
C GLN A 148 17.24 -0.21 13.48
N LEU A 149 16.36 0.28 12.59
CA LEU A 149 15.12 -0.39 12.26
C LEU A 149 15.41 -1.70 11.52
N GLU A 150 16.31 -1.69 10.55
CA GLU A 150 16.71 -2.89 9.80
C GLU A 150 17.29 -3.99 10.70
N THR A 151 18.07 -3.63 11.73
CA THR A 151 18.61 -4.61 12.66
C THR A 151 17.57 -5.24 13.59
N LYS A 152 16.40 -4.64 13.73
CA LYS A 152 15.28 -5.13 14.55
C LYS A 152 14.28 -6.00 13.77
N LEU A 153 14.46 -6.11 12.47
CA LEU A 153 13.52 -6.76 11.58
C LEU A 153 14.17 -7.99 10.92
N ASP A 154 13.54 -9.14 11.14
CA ASP A 154 13.88 -10.38 10.44
C ASP A 154 12.96 -10.60 9.24
N PHE A 155 13.23 -11.66 8.45
CA PHE A 155 12.29 -12.12 7.43
C PHE A 155 10.88 -12.24 8.04
N PRO A 156 9.85 -11.77 7.36
CA PRO A 156 9.81 -11.37 5.93
C PRO A 156 9.94 -9.86 5.69
N PHE A 157 10.38 -9.08 6.64
CA PHE A 157 10.36 -7.63 6.56
C PHE A 157 11.59 -7.03 5.89
N LYS A 158 11.37 -5.99 5.09
CA LYS A 158 12.39 -5.09 4.53
C LYS A 158 11.96 -3.64 4.72
N VAL A 159 12.91 -2.76 4.93
CA VAL A 159 12.67 -1.31 5.04
C VAL A 159 13.01 -0.65 3.72
N ALA A 160 12.05 0.04 3.11
CA ALA A 160 12.30 0.83 1.91
C ALA A 160 12.88 2.21 2.26
N TYR A 161 13.66 2.76 1.33
CA TYR A 161 14.24 4.10 1.39
C TYR A 161 14.31 4.69 -0.02
N ASP A 162 14.59 5.97 -0.14
CA ASP A 162 14.69 6.64 -1.44
C ASP A 162 15.79 5.97 -2.31
N GLY A 163 15.40 5.43 -3.45
CA GLY A 163 16.26 4.64 -4.32
C GLY A 163 16.33 3.15 -4.02
N TYR A 164 15.58 2.63 -3.05
CA TYR A 164 15.51 1.19 -2.77
C TYR A 164 14.94 0.42 -3.96
N ILE A 165 15.61 -0.68 -4.32
CA ILE A 165 15.18 -1.60 -5.38
C ILE A 165 14.93 -2.97 -4.76
N HIS A 166 13.71 -3.48 -4.92
CA HIS A 166 13.36 -4.84 -4.54
C HIS A 166 13.09 -5.68 -5.79
N ILE A 167 13.74 -6.84 -5.87
CA ILE A 167 13.54 -7.79 -6.97
C ILE A 167 12.69 -8.95 -6.44
N ILE A 168 11.54 -9.18 -7.10
CA ILE A 168 10.58 -10.22 -6.77
C ILE A 168 10.76 -11.40 -7.73
#